data_c521d8267067284b5f119d1265e7b562
#
_entry.id   c521d8267067284b5f119d1265e7b562
#
_cell.length_a   1.000
_cell.length_b   1.000
_cell.length_c   1.000
_cell.angle_alpha   90.00
_cell.angle_beta   90.00
_cell.angle_gamma   90.00
#
_symmetry.space_group_name_H-M   'P 1'
#
loop_
_entity.id
_entity.type
_entity.pdbx_description
1 polymer ?
#
loop_
_entity_poly.entity_id
_entity_poly.type
_entity_poly.pdbx_seq_one_letter_code
_entity_poly.pdbx_strand_id
1 'polypeptide(L)'
;VRVTFWGVRGSIPTPDEPQARYGGNTPCVLLSCSDGTLISLDGGMGFRWMTADLMAGKAGRGQERLHLMLAHCHWDHIQGIPFSPMMYVAGNRVTIHGRQSFEGGLKETLLHQVNPSYCPVPNFFLLRDVGATVEFHEITEPVFQVGQVRVTSLELPRGNRPACSGYRFEDQGVTVAYLTDVKYPQGDPGTTPEALELARGAHLLIHDAQFLPEEVKERVNWGHSTWRQAVELGNLAGCHRAALFHHDPGRTDDQLDALEIEAGRLARGPQVFVAREGLSLDL
;
A
#
# COMPACT_ATOMS: atom_id res chain seq x y z
N VAL A 1 6.62 -7.49 -14.58
CA VAL A 1 6.32 -6.52 -13.50
C VAL A 1 7.26 -6.77 -12.36
N ARG A 2 7.96 -5.71 -11.92
CA ARG A 2 8.76 -5.79 -10.70
C ARG A 2 8.01 -5.12 -9.54
N VAL A 3 7.94 -5.80 -8.40
CA VAL A 3 7.32 -5.31 -7.16
C VAL A 3 8.41 -5.14 -6.11
N THR A 4 8.56 -3.93 -5.56
CA THR A 4 9.57 -3.64 -4.51
C THR A 4 8.90 -3.04 -3.28
N PHE A 5 9.17 -3.62 -2.11
CA PHE A 5 8.64 -3.17 -0.83
C PHE A 5 9.56 -2.12 -0.20
N TRP A 6 9.05 -0.92 0.06
CA TRP A 6 9.78 0.21 0.65
C TRP A 6 9.31 0.58 2.06
N GLY A 7 8.16 0.08 2.46
CA GLY A 7 7.60 0.21 3.79
C GLY A 7 6.53 -0.84 4.01
N VAL A 8 6.58 -1.52 5.14
CA VAL A 8 5.77 -2.71 5.44
C VAL A 8 5.08 -2.66 6.81
N ARG A 9 5.40 -1.65 7.65
CA ARG A 9 4.81 -1.47 8.98
C ARG A 9 3.49 -0.74 8.94
N GLY A 10 2.56 -1.14 9.79
CA GLY A 10 1.32 -0.44 10.00
C GLY A 10 1.41 0.67 11.06
N SER A 11 0.48 1.60 10.99
CA SER A 11 0.16 2.63 11.98
C SER A 11 1.25 3.70 12.22
N ILE A 12 2.48 3.34 12.55
CA ILE A 12 3.59 4.27 12.84
C ILE A 12 4.93 3.67 12.39
N PRO A 13 5.92 4.50 12.03
CA PRO A 13 7.28 4.02 11.80
C PRO A 13 7.91 3.49 13.10
N THR A 14 8.65 2.39 12.96
CA THR A 14 9.36 1.74 14.08
C THR A 14 10.83 1.53 13.71
N PRO A 15 11.71 2.51 13.99
CA PRO A 15 13.12 2.46 13.61
C PRO A 15 13.97 1.58 14.54
N ASP A 16 13.36 0.90 15.51
CA ASP A 16 14.06 0.17 16.56
C ASP A 16 14.69 -1.14 16.05
N GLU A 17 15.75 -1.59 16.71
CA GLU A 17 16.53 -2.77 16.33
C GLU A 17 15.71 -4.06 16.26
N PRO A 18 14.72 -4.33 17.14
CA PRO A 18 13.90 -5.53 17.04
C PRO A 18 13.04 -5.66 15.77
N GLN A 19 12.92 -4.59 14.97
CA GLN A 19 12.17 -4.54 13.71
C GLN A 19 13.06 -4.30 12.47
N ALA A 20 14.38 -4.23 12.64
CA ALA A 20 15.30 -3.76 11.61
C ALA A 20 15.43 -4.70 10.40
N ARG A 21 15.26 -6.02 10.56
CA ARG A 21 15.40 -7.02 9.48
C ARG A 21 14.22 -6.98 8.50
N TYR A 22 13.03 -6.73 9.00
CA TYR A 22 11.83 -6.58 8.17
C TYR A 22 11.61 -5.13 7.75
N GLY A 23 12.16 -4.18 8.49
CA GLY A 23 12.03 -2.76 8.25
C GLY A 23 10.92 -2.11 9.08
N GLY A 24 11.07 -0.82 9.34
CA GLY A 24 10.21 -0.03 10.21
C GLY A 24 9.43 1.08 9.51
N ASN A 25 9.54 1.24 8.19
CA ASN A 25 8.80 2.26 7.45
C ASN A 25 7.35 1.84 7.21
N THR A 26 6.45 2.83 7.19
CA THR A 26 5.03 2.64 6.92
C THR A 26 4.73 2.45 5.43
N PRO A 27 3.53 1.99 5.05
CA PRO A 27 3.22 1.37 3.78
C PRO A 27 3.69 2.13 2.53
N CYS A 28 4.52 1.45 1.74
CA CYS A 28 4.87 1.87 0.40
C CYS A 28 5.38 0.68 -0.41
N VAL A 29 4.74 0.39 -1.54
CA VAL A 29 5.17 -0.66 -2.47
C VAL A 29 5.25 -0.07 -3.87
N LEU A 30 6.35 -0.27 -4.58
CA LEU A 30 6.52 0.19 -5.96
C LEU A 30 6.26 -0.94 -6.94
N LEU A 31 5.37 -0.72 -7.88
CA LEU A 31 5.21 -1.52 -9.09
C LEU A 31 5.95 -0.82 -10.24
N SER A 32 6.92 -1.51 -10.84
CA SER A 32 7.56 -1.11 -12.09
C SER A 32 6.96 -1.97 -13.21
N CYS A 33 6.11 -1.36 -14.02
CA CYS A 33 5.31 -2.04 -15.03
C CYS A 33 6.08 -2.25 -16.35
N SER A 34 5.54 -3.09 -17.22
CA SER A 34 6.20 -3.54 -18.46
C SER A 34 6.46 -2.40 -19.45
N ASP A 35 5.61 -1.38 -19.46
CA ASP A 35 5.73 -0.19 -20.32
C ASP A 35 6.59 0.94 -19.71
N GLY A 36 7.17 0.70 -18.52
CA GLY A 36 7.93 1.68 -17.75
C GLY A 36 7.09 2.57 -16.84
N THR A 37 5.76 2.36 -16.78
CA THR A 37 4.90 3.03 -15.81
C THR A 37 5.29 2.65 -14.38
N LEU A 38 5.40 3.66 -13.52
CA LEU A 38 5.67 3.51 -12.10
C LEU A 38 4.40 3.77 -11.29
N ILE A 39 4.02 2.80 -10.44
CA ILE A 39 2.86 2.91 -9.56
C ILE A 39 3.33 2.64 -8.13
N SER A 40 3.18 3.63 -7.24
CA SER A 40 3.34 3.46 -5.81
C SER A 40 2.01 3.08 -5.18
N LEU A 41 2.00 2.07 -4.35
CA LEU A 41 0.87 1.68 -3.51
C LEU A 41 1.14 2.28 -2.12
N ASP A 42 0.34 3.25 -1.75
CA ASP A 42 0.48 4.13 -0.61
C ASP A 42 1.75 4.99 -0.55
N GLY A 43 1.68 6.07 0.22
CA GLY A 43 2.69 7.09 0.39
C GLY A 43 3.14 7.25 1.85
N GLY A 44 3.27 6.14 2.60
CA GLY A 44 3.83 6.14 3.94
C GLY A 44 5.31 6.53 3.96
N MET A 45 6.00 6.33 5.09
CA MET A 45 7.41 6.73 5.21
C MET A 45 8.32 6.05 4.18
N GLY A 46 7.98 4.83 3.74
CA GLY A 46 8.69 4.16 2.65
C GLY A 46 8.73 4.97 1.36
N PHE A 47 7.72 5.81 1.09
CA PHE A 47 7.64 6.66 -0.10
C PHE A 47 8.79 7.67 -0.20
N ARG A 48 9.21 8.23 0.93
CA ARG A 48 10.38 9.11 0.99
C ARG A 48 11.64 8.39 0.48
N TRP A 49 11.86 7.17 0.92
CA TRP A 49 13.04 6.39 0.55
C TRP A 49 12.97 5.87 -0.88
N MET A 50 11.80 5.39 -1.31
CA MET A 50 11.54 5.00 -2.69
C MET A 50 11.83 6.14 -3.66
N THR A 51 11.30 7.32 -3.38
CA THR A 51 11.52 8.48 -4.26
C THR A 51 12.94 9.03 -4.19
N ALA A 52 13.65 8.86 -3.07
CA ALA A 52 15.07 9.17 -2.96
C ALA A 52 15.93 8.25 -3.86
N ASP A 53 15.58 6.97 -3.95
CA ASP A 53 16.22 6.03 -4.88
C ASP A 53 15.99 6.43 -6.34
N LEU A 54 14.75 6.80 -6.68
CA LEU A 54 14.41 7.27 -8.03
C LEU A 54 15.16 8.54 -8.46
N MET A 55 15.69 9.34 -7.50
CA MET A 55 16.47 10.54 -7.79
C MET A 55 17.77 10.25 -8.54
N ALA A 56 18.32 9.04 -8.45
CA ALA A 56 19.48 8.62 -9.27
C ALA A 56 19.14 8.53 -10.77
N GLY A 57 17.86 8.45 -11.13
CA GLY A 57 17.35 8.27 -12.49
C GLY A 57 16.69 9.52 -13.10
N LYS A 58 15.53 9.29 -13.70
CA LYS A 58 14.71 10.33 -14.36
C LYS A 58 14.17 11.36 -13.37
N ALA A 59 13.85 10.94 -12.14
CA ALA A 59 13.30 11.84 -11.13
C ALA A 59 14.25 12.98 -10.75
N GLY A 60 15.55 12.71 -10.64
CA GLY A 60 16.56 13.75 -10.38
C GLY A 60 16.75 14.77 -11.52
N ARG A 61 16.26 14.43 -12.72
CA ARG A 61 16.27 15.31 -13.90
C ARG A 61 14.93 15.97 -14.20
N GLY A 62 13.93 15.78 -13.33
CA GLY A 62 12.60 16.31 -13.56
C GLY A 62 11.83 15.65 -14.72
N GLN A 63 12.09 14.38 -15.00
CA GLN A 63 11.55 13.65 -16.15
C GLN A 63 10.71 12.44 -15.75
N GLU A 64 10.42 12.26 -14.46
CA GLU A 64 9.69 11.11 -13.97
C GLU A 64 8.18 11.36 -13.91
N ARG A 65 7.44 10.28 -14.15
CA ARG A 65 5.99 10.22 -13.98
C ARG A 65 5.67 9.09 -13.03
N LEU A 66 5.06 9.42 -11.89
CA LEU A 66 4.70 8.48 -10.84
C LEU A 66 3.20 8.54 -10.57
N HIS A 67 2.56 7.39 -10.52
CA HIS A 67 1.19 7.27 -10.04
C HIS A 67 1.21 6.76 -8.60
N LEU A 68 0.53 7.47 -7.71
CA LEU A 68 0.38 7.09 -6.30
C LEU A 68 -1.06 6.64 -6.07
N MET A 69 -1.28 5.36 -5.75
CA MET A 69 -2.57 4.77 -5.43
C MET A 69 -2.74 4.73 -3.92
N LEU A 70 -3.66 5.50 -3.37
CA LEU A 70 -3.95 5.51 -1.95
C LEU A 70 -5.07 4.53 -1.61
N ALA A 71 -4.79 3.61 -0.69
CA ALA A 71 -5.83 2.77 -0.10
C ALA A 71 -6.80 3.63 0.72
N HIS A 72 -6.27 4.58 1.48
CA HIS A 72 -7.00 5.59 2.24
C HIS A 72 -6.02 6.66 2.78
N CYS A 73 -6.52 7.65 3.52
CA CYS A 73 -5.73 8.80 3.96
C CYS A 73 -5.37 8.77 5.46
N HIS A 74 -5.19 7.60 6.10
CA HIS A 74 -4.54 7.56 7.41
C HIS A 74 -3.07 7.99 7.30
N TRP A 75 -2.52 8.50 8.40
CA TRP A 75 -1.20 9.09 8.42
C TRP A 75 -0.09 8.17 7.92
N ASP A 76 -0.14 6.93 8.31
CA ASP A 76 0.84 5.91 7.91
C ASP A 76 0.84 5.61 6.39
N HIS A 77 -0.23 5.95 5.67
CA HIS A 77 -0.33 5.82 4.21
C HIS A 77 0.01 7.09 3.43
N ILE A 78 0.14 8.24 4.10
CA ILE A 78 0.36 9.54 3.42
C ILE A 78 1.54 10.34 3.98
N GLN A 79 2.08 9.99 5.14
CA GLN A 79 3.06 10.82 5.85
C GLN A 79 4.39 11.01 5.13
N GLY A 80 4.78 10.12 4.21
CA GLY A 80 6.00 10.23 3.43
C GLY A 80 5.91 11.20 2.26
N ILE A 81 4.69 11.55 1.82
CA ILE A 81 4.47 12.37 0.63
C ILE A 81 5.15 13.76 0.74
N PRO A 82 4.95 14.54 1.81
CA PRO A 82 5.59 15.86 1.95
C PRO A 82 7.11 15.82 2.05
N PHE A 83 7.69 14.66 2.38
CA PHE A 83 9.13 14.48 2.55
C PHE A 83 9.81 13.80 1.36
N SER A 84 9.08 13.58 0.27
CA SER A 84 9.60 12.99 -0.97
C SER A 84 10.49 13.99 -1.72
N PRO A 85 11.79 13.71 -1.96
CA PRO A 85 12.67 14.62 -2.68
C PRO A 85 12.25 14.84 -4.13
N MET A 86 11.64 13.84 -4.76
CA MET A 86 11.14 13.92 -6.13
C MET A 86 10.09 15.04 -6.31
N MET A 87 9.30 15.30 -5.26
CA MET A 87 8.25 16.32 -5.29
C MET A 87 8.80 17.76 -5.39
N TYR A 88 10.07 17.98 -5.07
CA TYR A 88 10.73 19.29 -5.12
C TYR A 88 11.52 19.53 -6.41
N VAL A 89 11.48 18.60 -7.35
CA VAL A 89 12.18 18.72 -8.63
C VAL A 89 11.18 19.09 -9.72
N ALA A 90 11.34 20.30 -10.29
CA ALA A 90 10.50 20.79 -11.38
C ALA A 90 10.57 19.86 -12.61
N GLY A 91 9.42 19.68 -13.27
CA GLY A 91 9.28 18.81 -14.43
C GLY A 91 8.82 17.38 -14.11
N ASN A 92 9.01 16.87 -12.88
CA ASN A 92 8.37 15.63 -12.46
C ASN A 92 6.84 15.79 -12.41
N ARG A 93 6.14 14.68 -12.61
CA ARG A 93 4.68 14.61 -12.46
C ARG A 93 4.29 13.50 -11.51
N VAL A 94 3.42 13.79 -10.57
CA VAL A 94 2.83 12.82 -9.65
C VAL A 94 1.32 12.91 -9.73
N THR A 95 0.68 11.82 -10.15
CA THR A 95 -0.78 11.70 -10.13
C THR A 95 -1.19 10.89 -8.91
N ILE A 96 -1.92 11.49 -7.98
CA ILE A 96 -2.42 10.84 -6.78
C ILE A 96 -3.85 10.36 -7.06
N HIS A 97 -4.06 9.07 -6.93
CA HIS A 97 -5.35 8.41 -7.12
C HIS A 97 -5.90 7.97 -5.78
N GLY A 98 -7.19 8.16 -5.57
CA GLY A 98 -7.89 7.67 -4.38
C GLY A 98 -9.39 7.89 -4.48
N ARG A 99 -10.17 7.15 -3.69
CA ARG A 99 -11.60 7.40 -3.57
C ARG A 99 -11.86 8.56 -2.63
N GLN A 100 -12.96 9.26 -2.88
CA GLN A 100 -13.48 10.24 -1.95
C GLN A 100 -13.96 9.51 -0.67
N SER A 101 -13.19 9.63 0.40
CA SER A 101 -13.50 9.00 1.70
C SER A 101 -13.94 9.98 2.77
N PHE A 102 -13.89 11.31 2.51
CA PHE A 102 -14.23 12.37 3.45
C PHE A 102 -14.92 13.56 2.75
N GLU A 103 -15.56 14.42 3.53
CA GLU A 103 -16.09 15.70 3.03
C GLU A 103 -14.96 16.53 2.37
N GLY A 104 -15.18 17.05 1.18
CA GLY A 104 -14.24 17.85 0.44
C GLY A 104 -13.40 17.12 -0.62
N GLY A 105 -13.37 15.76 -0.60
CA GLY A 105 -12.65 14.97 -1.60
C GLY A 105 -11.17 14.72 -1.28
N LEU A 106 -10.51 13.98 -2.17
CA LEU A 106 -9.12 13.53 -2.01
C LEU A 106 -8.12 14.69 -1.85
N LYS A 107 -8.24 15.68 -2.71
CA LYS A 107 -7.34 16.86 -2.70
C LYS A 107 -7.44 17.62 -1.40
N GLU A 108 -8.66 17.92 -0.95
CA GLU A 108 -8.91 18.67 0.28
C GLU A 108 -8.35 17.94 1.50
N THR A 109 -8.59 16.64 1.58
CA THR A 109 -8.05 15.79 2.66
C THR A 109 -6.52 15.85 2.74
N LEU A 110 -5.83 15.76 1.59
CA LEU A 110 -4.36 15.83 1.56
C LEU A 110 -3.83 17.25 1.82
N LEU A 111 -4.57 18.29 1.42
CA LEU A 111 -4.22 19.68 1.76
C LEU A 111 -4.25 19.92 3.27
N HIS A 112 -5.15 19.28 4.00
CA HIS A 112 -5.20 19.37 5.47
C HIS A 112 -3.95 18.75 6.12
N GLN A 113 -3.31 17.73 5.53
CA GLN A 113 -2.08 17.15 6.04
C GLN A 113 -0.95 18.18 6.15
N VAL A 114 -0.91 19.14 5.23
CA VAL A 114 0.15 20.15 5.13
C VAL A 114 -0.25 21.50 5.75
N ASN A 115 -1.11 21.48 6.74
CA ASN A 115 -1.49 22.68 7.48
C ASN A 115 -0.28 23.30 8.19
N PRO A 116 -0.04 24.63 8.06
CA PRO A 116 1.13 25.30 8.66
C PRO A 116 1.27 25.14 10.17
N SER A 117 0.19 24.80 10.89
CA SER A 117 0.23 24.60 12.33
C SER A 117 1.07 23.38 12.76
N TYR A 118 1.24 22.40 11.87
CA TYR A 118 1.95 21.14 12.18
C TYR A 118 2.84 20.62 11.06
N CYS A 119 2.75 21.18 9.85
CA CYS A 119 3.59 20.81 8.73
C CYS A 119 4.57 21.97 8.41
N PRO A 120 5.90 21.72 8.36
CA PRO A 120 6.88 22.78 8.07
C PRO A 120 6.87 23.20 6.59
N VAL A 121 6.14 22.49 5.72
CA VAL A 121 6.06 22.77 4.28
C VAL A 121 4.61 23.10 3.90
N PRO A 122 4.11 24.30 4.26
CA PRO A 122 2.76 24.70 3.91
C PRO A 122 2.61 24.80 2.40
N ASN A 123 1.40 24.53 1.88
CA ASN A 123 1.08 24.56 0.46
C ASN A 123 1.93 23.65 -0.44
N PHE A 124 2.49 22.57 0.13
CA PHE A 124 3.31 21.61 -0.58
C PHE A 124 2.72 21.16 -1.94
N PHE A 125 1.43 20.85 -1.99
CA PHE A 125 0.75 20.44 -3.22
C PHE A 125 0.45 21.60 -4.20
N LEU A 126 0.75 22.84 -3.83
CA LEU A 126 0.56 24.03 -4.65
C LEU A 126 1.89 24.58 -5.21
N LEU A 127 3.01 23.92 -4.99
CA LEU A 127 4.34 24.34 -5.46
C LEU A 127 4.52 24.13 -6.98
N ARG A 128 3.65 24.74 -7.78
CA ARG A 128 3.65 24.58 -9.23
C ARG A 128 4.93 25.11 -9.91
N ASP A 129 5.55 26.12 -9.31
CA ASP A 129 6.66 26.85 -9.95
C ASP A 129 8.05 26.36 -9.51
N VAL A 130 8.12 25.57 -8.42
CA VAL A 130 9.40 25.14 -7.81
C VAL A 130 9.51 23.64 -7.58
N GLY A 131 8.49 22.87 -7.89
CA GLY A 131 8.42 21.43 -7.63
C GLY A 131 7.72 20.64 -8.74
N ALA A 132 7.45 19.40 -8.45
CA ALA A 132 6.70 18.52 -9.34
C ALA A 132 5.27 19.03 -9.58
N THR A 133 4.72 18.72 -10.74
CA THR A 133 3.29 18.90 -10.99
C THR A 133 2.54 17.78 -10.27
N VAL A 134 1.62 18.14 -9.36
CA VAL A 134 0.76 17.20 -8.65
C VAL A 134 -0.66 17.28 -9.20
N GLU A 135 -1.17 16.15 -9.63
CA GLU A 135 -2.52 15.98 -10.13
C GLU A 135 -3.29 15.05 -9.20
N PHE A 136 -4.60 15.31 -9.01
CA PHE A 136 -5.46 14.48 -8.18
C PHE A 136 -6.51 13.81 -9.08
N HIS A 137 -6.63 12.51 -8.96
CA HIS A 137 -7.60 11.71 -9.69
C HIS A 137 -8.50 10.98 -8.69
N GLU A 138 -9.70 11.50 -8.50
CA GLU A 138 -10.72 10.83 -7.70
C GLU A 138 -11.28 9.64 -8.47
N ILE A 139 -11.19 8.46 -7.87
CA ILE A 139 -11.66 7.21 -8.47
C ILE A 139 -13.17 7.14 -8.31
N THR A 140 -13.90 7.36 -9.40
CA THR A 140 -15.37 7.23 -9.46
C THR A 140 -15.80 5.93 -10.12
N GLU A 141 -15.00 5.42 -11.05
CA GLU A 141 -15.25 4.18 -11.78
C GLU A 141 -14.45 3.03 -11.16
N PRO A 142 -15.01 1.81 -11.08
CA PRO A 142 -14.30 0.67 -10.51
C PRO A 142 -13.14 0.18 -11.38
N VAL A 143 -13.11 0.51 -12.66
CA VAL A 143 -12.07 0.08 -13.62
C VAL A 143 -11.58 1.26 -14.43
N PHE A 144 -10.26 1.46 -14.44
CA PHE A 144 -9.59 2.51 -15.23
C PHE A 144 -8.21 2.05 -15.70
N GLN A 145 -7.52 2.89 -16.46
CA GLN A 145 -6.19 2.61 -17.01
C GLN A 145 -5.14 3.59 -16.46
N VAL A 146 -3.94 3.05 -16.21
CA VAL A 146 -2.75 3.82 -15.88
C VAL A 146 -1.61 3.33 -16.76
N GLY A 147 -1.21 4.13 -17.75
CA GLY A 147 -0.37 3.60 -18.83
C GLY A 147 -1.06 2.44 -19.54
N GLN A 148 -0.40 1.30 -19.66
CA GLN A 148 -1.00 0.07 -20.20
C GLN A 148 -1.63 -0.83 -19.10
N VAL A 149 -1.48 -0.47 -17.85
CA VAL A 149 -1.97 -1.25 -16.72
C VAL A 149 -3.46 -1.05 -16.53
N ARG A 150 -4.23 -2.14 -16.56
CA ARG A 150 -5.63 -2.13 -16.17
C ARG A 150 -5.72 -2.18 -14.65
N VAL A 151 -6.40 -1.20 -14.06
CA VAL A 151 -6.59 -1.10 -12.61
C VAL A 151 -8.06 -1.33 -12.28
N THR A 152 -8.33 -2.25 -11.38
CA THR A 152 -9.64 -2.41 -10.74
C THR A 152 -9.53 -1.96 -9.29
N SER A 153 -10.42 -1.06 -8.86
CA SER A 153 -10.50 -0.56 -7.49
C SER A 153 -11.89 -0.83 -6.92
N LEU A 154 -11.94 -1.57 -5.82
CA LEU A 154 -13.18 -1.86 -5.09
C LEU A 154 -13.06 -1.40 -3.65
N GLU A 155 -14.20 -1.05 -3.03
CA GLU A 155 -14.26 -0.73 -1.63
C GLU A 155 -14.20 -2.00 -0.79
N LEU A 156 -13.34 -1.98 0.24
CA LEU A 156 -13.17 -3.07 1.19
C LEU A 156 -13.63 -2.67 2.58
N PRO A 157 -14.21 -3.59 3.35
CA PRO A 157 -14.72 -3.29 4.68
C PRO A 157 -13.58 -2.99 5.67
N ARG A 158 -13.81 -2.04 6.58
CA ARG A 158 -12.92 -1.70 7.71
C ARG A 158 -13.65 -1.71 9.06
N GLY A 159 -14.63 -2.57 9.21
CA GLY A 159 -15.49 -2.60 10.40
C GLY A 159 -16.34 -1.33 10.50
N ASN A 160 -16.24 -0.58 11.60
CA ASN A 160 -17.00 0.66 11.82
C ASN A 160 -16.29 1.92 11.27
N ARG A 161 -15.23 1.76 10.47
CA ARG A 161 -14.48 2.86 9.85
C ARG A 161 -14.92 3.06 8.41
N PRO A 162 -14.65 4.22 7.80
CA PRO A 162 -14.81 4.39 6.35
C PRO A 162 -14.09 3.29 5.58
N ALA A 163 -14.69 2.83 4.50
CA ALA A 163 -14.11 1.80 3.64
C ALA A 163 -12.72 2.23 3.12
N CYS A 164 -11.87 1.26 2.83
CA CYS A 164 -10.62 1.48 2.14
C CYS A 164 -10.73 0.99 0.69
N SER A 165 -9.83 1.45 -0.17
CA SER A 165 -9.72 0.96 -1.54
C SER A 165 -8.80 -0.25 -1.59
N GLY A 166 -9.33 -1.38 -2.08
CA GLY A 166 -8.51 -2.46 -2.59
C GLY A 166 -8.23 -2.26 -4.06
N TYR A 167 -7.10 -2.77 -4.53
CA TYR A 167 -6.67 -2.63 -5.92
C TYR A 167 -6.24 -3.96 -6.53
N ARG A 168 -6.54 -4.12 -7.82
CA ARG A 168 -6.02 -5.17 -8.69
C ARG A 168 -5.37 -4.50 -9.89
N PHE A 169 -4.11 -4.82 -10.17
CA PHE A 169 -3.31 -4.33 -11.28
C PHE A 169 -3.05 -5.48 -12.25
N GLU A 170 -3.37 -5.28 -13.52
CA GLU A 170 -3.17 -6.27 -14.59
C GLU A 170 -2.27 -5.66 -15.66
N ASP A 171 -1.09 -6.24 -15.86
CA ASP A 171 -0.09 -5.80 -16.84
C ASP A 171 0.52 -7.00 -17.57
N GLN A 172 0.29 -7.11 -18.89
CA GLN A 172 0.85 -8.16 -19.74
C GLN A 172 0.64 -9.59 -19.19
N GLY A 173 -0.53 -9.85 -18.63
CA GLY A 173 -0.88 -11.16 -18.06
C GLY A 173 -0.41 -11.37 -16.61
N VAL A 174 0.36 -10.46 -16.06
CA VAL A 174 0.72 -10.44 -14.63
C VAL A 174 -0.34 -9.71 -13.83
N THR A 175 -0.72 -10.26 -12.68
CA THR A 175 -1.71 -9.68 -11.78
C THR A 175 -1.14 -9.48 -10.38
N VAL A 176 -1.25 -8.26 -9.85
CA VAL A 176 -0.93 -7.91 -8.47
C VAL A 176 -2.20 -7.40 -7.80
N ALA A 177 -2.54 -7.94 -6.62
CA ALA A 177 -3.64 -7.47 -5.78
C ALA A 177 -3.09 -6.84 -4.50
N TYR A 178 -3.63 -5.67 -4.11
CA TYR A 178 -3.24 -4.92 -2.92
C TYR A 178 -4.46 -4.65 -2.04
N LEU A 179 -4.52 -5.29 -0.88
CA LEU A 179 -5.62 -5.24 0.08
C LEU A 179 -5.06 -4.95 1.47
N THR A 180 -4.80 -3.68 1.75
CA THR A 180 -4.33 -3.22 3.08
C THR A 180 -5.49 -2.66 3.90
N ASP A 181 -5.35 -2.65 5.23
CA ASP A 181 -6.32 -2.04 6.16
C ASP A 181 -7.75 -2.57 5.98
N VAL A 182 -7.85 -3.85 5.71
CA VAL A 182 -9.14 -4.51 5.54
C VAL A 182 -9.52 -5.27 6.81
N LYS A 183 -10.79 -5.13 7.20
CA LYS A 183 -11.36 -5.92 8.29
C LYS A 183 -12.64 -6.59 7.82
N TYR A 184 -12.57 -7.89 7.75
CA TYR A 184 -13.73 -8.71 7.39
C TYR A 184 -14.75 -8.79 8.54
N PRO A 185 -16.04 -9.03 8.23
CA PRO A 185 -17.05 -9.30 9.23
C PRO A 185 -16.64 -10.43 10.19
N GLN A 186 -17.17 -10.42 11.40
CA GLN A 186 -16.85 -11.45 12.39
C GLN A 186 -17.30 -12.83 11.87
N GLY A 187 -16.39 -13.81 11.95
CA GLY A 187 -16.62 -15.16 11.43
C GLY A 187 -16.34 -15.32 9.94
N ASP A 188 -16.06 -14.25 9.22
CA ASP A 188 -15.65 -14.31 7.81
C ASP A 188 -14.16 -14.69 7.72
N PRO A 189 -13.79 -15.74 6.98
CA PRO A 189 -12.40 -16.15 6.79
C PRO A 189 -11.60 -15.23 5.83
N GLY A 190 -12.13 -14.08 5.43
CA GLY A 190 -11.48 -13.20 4.45
C GLY A 190 -12.06 -13.32 3.03
N THR A 191 -13.36 -13.57 2.91
CA THR A 191 -13.98 -14.01 1.65
C THR A 191 -15.07 -13.08 1.12
N THR A 192 -15.06 -11.79 1.45
CA THR A 192 -16.03 -10.88 0.83
C THR A 192 -15.92 -10.95 -0.70
N PRO A 193 -17.03 -10.78 -1.43
CA PRO A 193 -17.03 -10.84 -2.89
C PRO A 193 -15.98 -9.93 -3.54
N GLU A 194 -15.81 -8.72 -3.01
CA GLU A 194 -14.86 -7.72 -3.49
C GLU A 194 -13.41 -8.18 -3.29
N ALA A 195 -13.09 -8.72 -2.10
CA ALA A 195 -11.75 -9.23 -1.81
C ALA A 195 -11.40 -10.42 -2.69
N LEU A 196 -12.34 -11.36 -2.89
CA LEU A 196 -12.17 -12.50 -3.79
C LEU A 196 -12.02 -12.05 -5.25
N GLU A 197 -12.79 -11.06 -5.71
CA GLU A 197 -12.68 -10.52 -7.06
C GLU A 197 -11.30 -9.92 -7.31
N LEU A 198 -10.81 -9.07 -6.39
CA LEU A 198 -9.49 -8.45 -6.52
C LEU A 198 -8.35 -9.48 -6.48
N ALA A 199 -8.44 -10.47 -5.59
CA ALA A 199 -7.38 -11.45 -5.36
C ALA A 199 -7.38 -12.61 -6.39
N ARG A 200 -8.48 -12.85 -7.12
CA ARG A 200 -8.65 -14.01 -7.99
C ARG A 200 -7.47 -14.26 -8.93
N GLY A 201 -6.79 -15.39 -8.75
CA GLY A 201 -5.68 -15.83 -9.59
C GLY A 201 -4.49 -14.85 -9.60
N ALA A 202 -4.34 -14.01 -8.57
CA ALA A 202 -3.25 -13.05 -8.53
C ALA A 202 -1.88 -13.75 -8.47
N HIS A 203 -0.94 -13.25 -9.27
CA HIS A 203 0.46 -13.69 -9.19
C HIS A 203 1.07 -13.29 -7.86
N LEU A 204 0.65 -12.13 -7.34
CA LEU A 204 0.99 -11.66 -6.00
C LEU A 204 -0.23 -11.01 -5.33
N LEU A 205 -0.63 -11.53 -4.19
CA LEU A 205 -1.53 -10.90 -3.24
C LEU A 205 -0.69 -10.22 -2.15
N ILE A 206 -0.87 -8.92 -1.96
CA ILE A 206 -0.31 -8.16 -0.84
C ILE A 206 -1.48 -7.84 0.09
N HIS A 207 -1.46 -8.37 1.31
CA HIS A 207 -2.63 -8.31 2.19
C HIS A 207 -2.26 -7.91 3.61
N ASP A 208 -3.15 -7.12 4.24
CA ASP A 208 -3.12 -6.79 5.67
C ASP A 208 -2.99 -8.06 6.52
N ALA A 209 -2.04 -8.06 7.41
CA ALA A 209 -1.76 -9.16 8.33
C ALA A 209 -1.30 -8.63 9.71
N GLN A 210 -1.85 -7.49 10.12
CA GLN A 210 -1.40 -6.79 11.32
C GLN A 210 -1.59 -7.62 12.58
N PHE A 211 -2.72 -8.35 12.69
CA PHE A 211 -3.09 -9.01 13.94
C PHE A 211 -2.85 -10.52 13.95
N LEU A 212 -2.55 -11.01 15.15
CA LEU A 212 -2.72 -12.42 15.47
C LEU A 212 -4.21 -12.71 15.73
N PRO A 213 -4.67 -13.94 15.49
CA PRO A 213 -6.08 -14.30 15.71
C PRO A 213 -6.59 -14.03 17.13
N GLU A 214 -5.74 -14.19 18.14
CA GLU A 214 -6.04 -13.93 19.55
C GLU A 214 -6.18 -12.42 19.88
N GLU A 215 -5.54 -11.54 19.12
CA GLU A 215 -5.54 -10.09 19.36
C GLU A 215 -6.84 -9.41 18.87
N VAL A 216 -7.58 -10.05 17.96
CA VAL A 216 -8.77 -9.44 17.31
C VAL A 216 -9.86 -9.08 18.32
N LYS A 217 -10.01 -9.86 19.39
CA LYS A 217 -11.06 -9.63 20.39
C LYS A 217 -10.87 -8.32 21.15
N GLU A 218 -9.63 -7.93 21.39
CA GLU A 218 -9.29 -6.69 22.10
C GLU A 218 -9.24 -5.47 21.16
N ARG A 219 -9.12 -5.72 19.84
CA ARG A 219 -8.89 -4.70 18.81
C ARG A 219 -10.03 -4.61 17.78
N VAL A 220 -11.27 -4.87 18.22
CA VAL A 220 -12.46 -4.99 17.35
C VAL A 220 -12.67 -3.78 16.44
N ASN A 221 -12.29 -2.58 16.85
CA ASN A 221 -12.54 -1.33 16.10
C ASN A 221 -11.30 -0.76 15.38
N TRP A 222 -10.21 -1.52 15.25
CA TRP A 222 -8.96 -1.02 14.67
C TRP A 222 -8.89 -1.13 13.16
N GLY A 223 -9.72 -1.98 12.54
CA GLY A 223 -9.89 -1.99 11.07
C GLY A 223 -8.88 -2.85 10.31
N HIS A 224 -8.32 -3.90 10.96
CA HIS A 224 -7.31 -4.77 10.36
C HIS A 224 -7.68 -6.25 10.37
N SER A 225 -7.02 -7.00 9.48
CA SER A 225 -7.12 -8.45 9.36
C SER A 225 -6.05 -9.17 10.17
N THR A 226 -6.26 -10.47 10.30
CA THR A 226 -5.25 -11.39 10.79
C THR A 226 -4.44 -11.98 9.63
N TRP A 227 -3.22 -12.41 9.92
CA TRP A 227 -2.42 -13.17 8.95
C TRP A 227 -3.13 -14.42 8.43
N ARG A 228 -3.98 -15.07 9.26
CA ARG A 228 -4.77 -16.25 8.85
C ARG A 228 -5.79 -15.91 7.77
N GLN A 229 -6.45 -14.77 7.89
CA GLN A 229 -7.40 -14.30 6.88
C GLN A 229 -6.69 -13.98 5.55
N ALA A 230 -5.49 -13.40 5.62
CA ALA A 230 -4.67 -13.16 4.43
C ALA A 230 -4.32 -14.47 3.69
N VAL A 231 -3.88 -15.50 4.44
CA VAL A 231 -3.57 -16.82 3.88
C VAL A 231 -4.81 -17.50 3.32
N GLU A 232 -5.93 -17.45 4.03
CA GLU A 232 -7.17 -18.10 3.57
C GLU A 232 -7.74 -17.44 2.32
N LEU A 233 -7.70 -16.10 2.22
CA LEU A 233 -8.03 -15.41 0.97
C LEU A 233 -7.14 -15.88 -0.18
N GLY A 234 -5.82 -15.97 0.04
CA GLY A 234 -4.88 -16.47 -0.94
C GLY A 234 -5.20 -17.90 -1.42
N ASN A 235 -5.56 -18.79 -0.48
CA ASN A 235 -6.00 -20.15 -0.79
C ASN A 235 -7.28 -20.18 -1.64
N LEU A 236 -8.29 -19.42 -1.23
CA LEU A 236 -9.62 -19.41 -1.88
C LEU A 236 -9.60 -18.72 -3.24
N ALA A 237 -8.81 -17.67 -3.37
CA ALA A 237 -8.67 -16.93 -4.61
C ALA A 237 -7.72 -17.60 -5.63
N GLY A 238 -7.00 -18.66 -5.22
CA GLY A 238 -6.04 -19.34 -6.10
C GLY A 238 -4.84 -18.47 -6.44
N CYS A 239 -4.33 -17.68 -5.49
CA CYS A 239 -3.15 -16.85 -5.69
C CYS A 239 -1.89 -17.70 -5.82
N HIS A 240 -0.88 -17.21 -6.57
CA HIS A 240 0.40 -17.90 -6.67
C HIS A 240 1.32 -17.58 -5.48
N ARG A 241 1.33 -16.30 -5.06
CA ARG A 241 2.10 -15.83 -3.89
C ARG A 241 1.20 -14.94 -3.03
N ALA A 242 1.43 -14.96 -1.70
CA ALA A 242 0.76 -14.07 -0.76
C ALA A 242 1.79 -13.43 0.18
N ALA A 243 1.88 -12.12 0.16
CA ALA A 243 2.71 -11.31 1.04
C ALA A 243 1.88 -10.85 2.24
N LEU A 244 2.27 -11.26 3.43
CA LEU A 244 1.74 -10.74 4.68
C LEU A 244 2.33 -9.35 4.91
N PHE A 245 1.49 -8.34 5.00
CA PHE A 245 1.86 -6.93 4.94
C PHE A 245 1.23 -6.16 6.10
N HIS A 246 1.64 -4.90 6.29
CA HIS A 246 1.10 -4.00 7.30
C HIS A 246 1.29 -4.53 8.73
N HIS A 247 2.55 -4.90 9.06
CA HIS A 247 2.88 -5.53 10.35
C HIS A 247 2.58 -4.61 11.54
N ASP A 248 2.08 -5.19 12.63
CA ASP A 248 1.90 -4.47 13.89
C ASP A 248 3.22 -3.80 14.31
N PRO A 249 3.22 -2.52 14.70
CA PRO A 249 4.44 -1.80 15.07
C PRO A 249 5.19 -2.43 16.25
N GLY A 250 4.50 -3.14 17.11
CA GLY A 250 5.12 -3.89 18.22
C GLY A 250 5.66 -5.27 17.86
N ARG A 251 5.40 -5.76 16.62
CA ARG A 251 5.83 -7.10 16.21
C ARG A 251 7.33 -7.14 15.91
N THR A 252 8.09 -7.96 16.64
CA THR A 252 9.53 -8.12 16.42
C THR A 252 9.81 -9.00 15.19
N ASP A 253 11.03 -8.89 14.69
CA ASP A 253 11.50 -9.69 13.55
C ASP A 253 11.41 -11.20 13.83
N ASP A 254 11.76 -11.64 15.04
CA ASP A 254 11.67 -13.06 15.43
C ASP A 254 10.21 -13.55 15.49
N GLN A 255 9.28 -12.69 15.89
CA GLN A 255 7.85 -13.00 15.82
C GLN A 255 7.36 -13.11 14.37
N LEU A 256 7.89 -12.27 13.46
CA LEU A 256 7.57 -12.34 12.03
C LEU A 256 8.16 -13.60 11.39
N ASP A 257 9.37 -14.03 11.74
CA ASP A 257 9.95 -15.31 11.30
C ASP A 257 9.06 -16.50 11.73
N ALA A 258 8.62 -16.51 12.97
CA ALA A 258 7.72 -17.56 13.48
C ALA A 258 6.37 -17.56 12.75
N LEU A 259 5.82 -16.37 12.49
CA LEU A 259 4.57 -16.19 11.76
C LEU A 259 4.68 -16.69 10.32
N GLU A 260 5.78 -16.43 9.62
CA GLU A 260 6.01 -16.93 8.26
C GLU A 260 5.98 -18.46 8.19
N ILE A 261 6.60 -19.14 9.18
CA ILE A 261 6.58 -20.59 9.27
C ILE A 261 5.16 -21.13 9.48
N GLU A 262 4.38 -20.52 10.38
CA GLU A 262 3.00 -20.93 10.63
C GLU A 262 2.10 -20.68 9.42
N ALA A 263 2.24 -19.53 8.78
CA ALA A 263 1.49 -19.14 7.60
C ALA A 263 1.78 -20.10 6.42
N GLY A 264 3.04 -20.48 6.23
CA GLY A 264 3.45 -21.46 5.22
C GLY A 264 2.82 -22.85 5.44
N ARG A 265 2.58 -23.26 6.69
CA ARG A 265 1.88 -24.53 7.01
C ARG A 265 0.38 -24.47 6.71
N LEU A 266 -0.22 -23.29 6.79
CA LEU A 266 -1.64 -23.07 6.50
C LEU A 266 -1.92 -22.94 5.00
N ALA A 267 -0.93 -22.54 4.22
CA ALA A 267 -1.04 -22.34 2.78
C ALA A 267 -1.33 -23.67 2.05
N ARG A 268 -2.32 -23.66 1.15
CA ARG A 268 -2.74 -24.81 0.33
C ARG A 268 -2.53 -24.58 -1.17
N GLY A 269 -1.95 -23.47 -1.54
CA GLY A 269 -1.72 -23.08 -2.93
C GLY A 269 -0.65 -22.02 -3.05
N PRO A 270 -0.83 -20.83 -2.44
CA PRO A 270 0.14 -19.76 -2.57
C PRO A 270 1.44 -20.05 -1.82
N GLN A 271 2.56 -19.58 -2.36
CA GLN A 271 3.78 -19.38 -1.58
C GLN A 271 3.56 -18.15 -0.68
N VAL A 272 3.44 -18.39 0.64
CA VAL A 272 3.25 -17.32 1.62
C VAL A 272 4.59 -16.85 2.15
N PHE A 273 4.76 -15.54 2.30
CA PHE A 273 5.94 -14.92 2.90
C PHE A 273 5.55 -13.65 3.65
N VAL A 274 6.37 -13.25 4.61
CA VAL A 274 6.25 -11.97 5.32
C VAL A 274 6.97 -10.90 4.52
N ALA A 275 6.27 -9.82 4.17
CA ALA A 275 6.85 -8.72 3.42
C ALA A 275 7.95 -8.01 4.23
N ARG A 276 9.04 -7.64 3.57
CA ARG A 276 10.15 -6.89 4.19
C ARG A 276 10.65 -5.80 3.27
N GLU A 277 11.15 -4.72 3.85
CA GLU A 277 11.77 -3.64 3.10
C GLU A 277 12.97 -4.12 2.29
N GLY A 278 13.14 -3.56 1.08
CA GLY A 278 14.18 -3.94 0.15
C GLY A 278 13.90 -5.23 -0.64
N LEU A 279 12.88 -6.02 -0.27
CA LEU A 279 12.50 -7.19 -1.05
C LEU A 279 11.96 -6.75 -2.41
N SER A 280 12.53 -7.30 -3.48
CA SER A 280 12.05 -7.11 -4.86
C SER A 280 11.71 -8.46 -5.48
N LEU A 281 10.57 -8.50 -6.17
CA LEU A 281 10.07 -9.69 -6.87
C LEU A 281 9.86 -9.36 -8.34
N ASP A 282 10.41 -10.15 -9.22
CA ASP A 282 10.05 -10.17 -10.64
C ASP A 282 8.93 -11.20 -10.86
N LEU A 283 7.81 -10.74 -11.42
CA LEU A 283 6.59 -11.53 -11.66
C LEU A 283 6.40 -11.81 -13.14
#